data_75e7c422b6e48a2a50973cbb38362026
#
_entry.id   75e7c422b6e48a2a50973cbb38362026
#
_cell.length_a   1.000
_cell.length_b   1.000
_cell.length_c   1.000
_cell.angle_alpha   90.00
_cell.angle_beta   90.00
_cell.angle_gamma   90.00
#
_symmetry.space_group_name_H-M   'P 1'
#
loop_
_entity.id
_entity.type
_entity.pdbx_description
1 polymer ?
#
loop_
_entity_poly.entity_id
_entity_poly.type
_entity_poly.pdbx_seq_one_letter_code
_entity_poly.pdbx_strand_id
1 'polypeptide(L)'
;GPCKTLGPALEAEVLAANGAVKMAKIDVDQNQMIAGQMQIQSIPAVFAFYKGQPIDGFQGALPPSEIKAFVARVIEAGGGDPSSGLDDAIEAAALMLEEGDASDAAQTFAAILEEDDQCVAAYAGLARSHLAMGEADQAEAVLNGVPADISSDAMIEAAFAQIALARQAEQAGPKARGGAEGGQKGMQDQRLVRRNAPA
;
A
#
# COMPACT_ATOMS: atom_id res chain seq x y z
N GLY A 1 -29.91 -3.80 -17.22
CA GLY A 1 -29.59 -5.03 -17.96
C GLY A 1 -28.13 -5.41 -17.76
N PRO A 2 -27.69 -6.62 -18.10
CA PRO A 2 -26.38 -7.17 -17.75
C PRO A 2 -25.19 -6.32 -18.27
N CYS A 3 -25.33 -5.64 -19.42
CA CYS A 3 -24.31 -4.73 -19.93
C CYS A 3 -24.05 -3.51 -19.01
N LYS A 4 -25.10 -3.04 -18.29
CA LYS A 4 -24.98 -1.88 -17.38
C LYS A 4 -24.23 -2.23 -16.10
N THR A 5 -24.16 -3.49 -15.74
CA THR A 5 -23.45 -3.99 -14.55
C THR A 5 -22.02 -4.38 -14.91
N LEU A 6 -21.83 -5.08 -16.04
CA LEU A 6 -20.51 -5.55 -16.47
C LEU A 6 -19.57 -4.40 -16.86
N GLY A 7 -20.07 -3.38 -17.58
CA GLY A 7 -19.24 -2.28 -18.07
C GLY A 7 -18.46 -1.56 -16.97
N PRO A 8 -19.15 -1.01 -15.94
CA PRO A 8 -18.45 -0.34 -14.83
C PRO A 8 -17.49 -1.25 -14.06
N ALA A 9 -17.86 -2.53 -13.84
CA ALA A 9 -17.00 -3.47 -13.15
C ALA A 9 -15.72 -3.77 -13.92
N LEU A 10 -15.83 -3.99 -15.25
CA LEU A 10 -14.66 -4.21 -16.10
C LEU A 10 -13.79 -2.94 -16.24
N GLU A 11 -14.41 -1.76 -16.29
CA GLU A 11 -13.69 -0.47 -16.30
C GLU A 11 -12.86 -0.29 -15.03
N ALA A 12 -13.41 -0.64 -13.88
CA ALA A 12 -12.69 -0.55 -12.59
C ALA A 12 -11.43 -1.44 -12.61
N GLU A 13 -11.55 -2.69 -13.04
CA GLU A 13 -10.42 -3.62 -13.14
C GLU A 13 -9.37 -3.19 -14.17
N VAL A 14 -9.80 -2.62 -15.31
CA VAL A 14 -8.88 -2.08 -16.32
C VAL A 14 -8.15 -0.84 -15.81
N LEU A 15 -8.80 0.00 -15.01
CA LEU A 15 -8.15 1.15 -14.35
C LEU A 15 -7.14 0.69 -13.31
N ALA A 16 -7.49 -0.31 -12.50
CA ALA A 16 -6.60 -0.91 -11.51
C ALA A 16 -5.35 -1.55 -12.15
N ALA A 17 -5.47 -2.03 -13.40
CA ALA A 17 -4.35 -2.55 -14.18
C ALA A 17 -3.33 -1.49 -14.67
N ASN A 18 -3.48 -0.24 -14.26
CA ASN A 18 -2.52 0.86 -14.43
C ASN A 18 -1.88 0.98 -15.83
N GLY A 19 -2.71 0.74 -16.87
CA GLY A 19 -2.28 0.85 -18.28
C GLY A 19 -1.74 -0.44 -18.91
N ALA A 20 -1.62 -1.54 -18.16
CA ALA A 20 -1.23 -2.85 -18.70
C ALA A 20 -2.26 -3.37 -19.73
N VAL A 21 -3.52 -3.00 -19.60
CA VAL A 21 -4.59 -3.28 -20.57
C VAL A 21 -5.33 -2.00 -20.96
N LYS A 22 -5.92 -2.01 -22.13
CA LYS A 22 -6.79 -0.93 -22.64
C LYS A 22 -8.14 -1.50 -23.04
N MET A 23 -9.22 -0.83 -22.65
CA MET A 23 -10.56 -1.23 -23.00
C MET A 23 -11.14 -0.33 -24.10
N ALA A 24 -11.83 -0.95 -25.05
CA ALA A 24 -12.66 -0.26 -26.05
C ALA A 24 -14.08 -0.81 -25.99
N LYS A 25 -15.07 0.08 -25.99
CA LYS A 25 -16.49 -0.31 -26.06
C LYS A 25 -16.95 -0.20 -27.52
N ILE A 26 -17.59 -1.24 -28.01
CA ILE A 26 -18.10 -1.33 -29.39
C ILE A 26 -19.61 -1.52 -29.31
N ASP A 27 -20.33 -0.65 -29.97
CA ASP A 27 -21.77 -0.77 -30.23
C ASP A 27 -21.99 -1.74 -31.41
N VAL A 28 -22.56 -2.91 -31.12
CA VAL A 28 -22.76 -3.96 -32.14
C VAL A 28 -23.83 -3.59 -33.16
N ASP A 29 -24.77 -2.72 -32.81
CA ASP A 29 -25.80 -2.24 -33.73
C ASP A 29 -25.22 -1.31 -34.80
N GLN A 30 -24.20 -0.54 -34.41
CA GLN A 30 -23.48 0.37 -35.33
C GLN A 30 -22.29 -0.33 -36.04
N ASN A 31 -21.80 -1.45 -35.49
CA ASN A 31 -20.61 -2.16 -36.01
C ASN A 31 -20.91 -3.63 -36.31
N GLN A 32 -21.93 -3.88 -37.13
CA GLN A 32 -22.41 -5.24 -37.46
C GLN A 32 -21.33 -6.10 -38.13
N MET A 33 -20.42 -5.49 -38.89
CA MET A 33 -19.30 -6.21 -39.52
C MET A 33 -18.37 -6.83 -38.46
N ILE A 34 -18.04 -6.08 -37.40
CA ILE A 34 -17.20 -6.55 -36.30
C ILE A 34 -17.95 -7.64 -35.54
N ALA A 35 -19.23 -7.43 -35.25
CA ALA A 35 -20.08 -8.41 -34.59
C ALA A 35 -20.14 -9.74 -35.35
N GLY A 36 -20.24 -9.69 -36.68
CA GLY A 36 -20.23 -10.87 -37.53
C GLY A 36 -18.87 -11.57 -37.56
N GLN A 37 -17.76 -10.83 -37.71
CA GLN A 37 -16.41 -11.39 -37.72
C GLN A 37 -16.06 -12.06 -36.39
N MET A 38 -16.51 -11.49 -35.29
CA MET A 38 -16.29 -12.02 -33.93
C MET A 38 -17.30 -13.08 -33.53
N GLN A 39 -18.26 -13.42 -34.41
CA GLN A 39 -19.33 -14.39 -34.15
C GLN A 39 -20.08 -14.14 -32.82
N ILE A 40 -20.39 -12.87 -32.54
CA ILE A 40 -21.10 -12.46 -31.35
C ILE A 40 -22.54 -12.94 -31.43
N GLN A 41 -22.88 -13.93 -30.61
CA GLN A 41 -24.24 -14.52 -30.57
C GLN A 41 -25.10 -13.94 -29.44
N SER A 42 -24.44 -13.36 -28.42
CA SER A 42 -25.12 -12.75 -27.27
C SER A 42 -24.32 -11.58 -26.71
N ILE A 43 -25.04 -10.64 -26.08
CA ILE A 43 -24.47 -9.47 -25.42
C ILE A 43 -24.79 -9.52 -23.91
N PRO A 44 -23.88 -9.10 -23.04
CA PRO A 44 -22.53 -8.59 -23.34
C PRO A 44 -21.57 -9.70 -23.78
N ALA A 45 -20.60 -9.35 -24.65
CA ALA A 45 -19.47 -10.19 -25.01
C ALA A 45 -18.18 -9.38 -24.85
N VAL A 46 -17.15 -9.99 -24.29
CA VAL A 46 -15.84 -9.38 -24.08
C VAL A 46 -14.79 -10.26 -24.75
N PHE A 47 -13.88 -9.62 -25.50
CA PHE A 47 -12.77 -10.30 -26.16
C PHE A 47 -11.48 -9.55 -25.85
N ALA A 48 -10.45 -10.29 -25.48
CA ALA A 48 -9.12 -9.78 -25.29
C ALA A 48 -8.22 -10.07 -26.47
N PHE A 49 -7.41 -9.08 -26.86
CA PHE A 49 -6.51 -9.16 -28.00
C PHE A 49 -5.09 -8.80 -27.56
N TYR A 50 -4.12 -9.53 -28.08
CA TYR A 50 -2.71 -9.20 -27.98
C TYR A 50 -2.05 -9.25 -29.35
N LYS A 51 -1.38 -8.17 -29.76
CA LYS A 51 -0.76 -8.04 -31.10
C LYS A 51 -1.70 -8.37 -32.25
N GLY A 52 -2.98 -7.99 -32.13
CA GLY A 52 -4.01 -8.21 -33.14
C GLY A 52 -4.61 -9.62 -33.17
N GLN A 53 -4.21 -10.51 -32.26
CA GLN A 53 -4.76 -11.85 -32.15
C GLN A 53 -5.68 -11.95 -30.92
N PRO A 54 -6.85 -12.61 -31.03
CA PRO A 54 -7.68 -12.90 -29.87
C PRO A 54 -6.95 -13.91 -28.96
N ILE A 55 -6.86 -13.61 -27.67
CA ILE A 55 -6.17 -14.45 -26.67
C ILE A 55 -7.11 -15.05 -25.63
N ASP A 56 -8.20 -14.34 -25.27
CA ASP A 56 -9.20 -14.80 -24.31
C ASP A 56 -10.52 -14.06 -24.58
N GLY A 57 -11.62 -14.52 -24.01
CA GLY A 57 -12.92 -13.85 -24.09
C GLY A 57 -14.01 -14.61 -23.34
N PHE A 58 -15.10 -13.90 -23.06
CA PHE A 58 -16.30 -14.49 -22.45
C PHE A 58 -17.56 -13.83 -22.97
N GLN A 59 -18.68 -14.50 -22.78
CA GLN A 59 -20.01 -13.99 -23.14
C GLN A 59 -20.91 -14.06 -21.89
N GLY A 60 -21.78 -13.05 -21.73
CA GLY A 60 -22.64 -12.91 -20.58
C GLY A 60 -22.01 -12.07 -19.47
N ALA A 61 -22.73 -11.97 -18.34
CA ALA A 61 -22.23 -11.28 -17.15
C ALA A 61 -21.40 -12.23 -16.30
N LEU A 62 -20.28 -11.74 -15.76
CA LEU A 62 -19.45 -12.43 -14.79
C LEU A 62 -19.51 -11.73 -13.44
N PRO A 63 -19.32 -12.45 -12.32
CA PRO A 63 -19.13 -11.86 -11.01
C PRO A 63 -17.79 -11.09 -10.95
N PRO A 64 -17.64 -10.10 -10.05
CA PRO A 64 -16.43 -9.28 -9.95
C PRO A 64 -15.12 -10.08 -9.83
N SER A 65 -15.12 -11.16 -9.06
CA SER A 65 -13.96 -12.05 -8.90
C SER A 65 -13.50 -12.69 -10.21
N GLU A 66 -14.43 -13.07 -11.08
CA GLU A 66 -14.10 -13.66 -12.38
C GLU A 66 -13.65 -12.59 -13.39
N ILE A 67 -14.17 -11.36 -13.28
CA ILE A 67 -13.71 -10.23 -14.07
C ILE A 67 -12.25 -9.89 -13.72
N LYS A 68 -11.92 -9.83 -12.41
CA LYS A 68 -10.55 -9.63 -11.93
C LYS A 68 -9.61 -10.73 -12.46
N ALA A 69 -10.00 -12.00 -12.31
CA ALA A 69 -9.24 -13.14 -12.82
C ALA A 69 -9.06 -13.10 -14.36
N PHE A 70 -10.06 -12.64 -15.11
CA PHE A 70 -9.97 -12.49 -16.55
C PHE A 70 -8.95 -11.41 -16.92
N VAL A 71 -9.00 -10.23 -16.31
CA VAL A 71 -8.04 -9.14 -16.56
C VAL A 71 -6.62 -9.58 -16.22
N ALA A 72 -6.41 -10.28 -15.11
CA ALA A 72 -5.10 -10.82 -14.72
C ALA A 72 -4.54 -11.78 -15.80
N ARG A 73 -5.35 -12.74 -16.29
CA ARG A 73 -4.92 -13.65 -17.37
C ARG A 73 -4.59 -12.90 -18.68
N VAL A 74 -5.33 -11.84 -18.99
CA VAL A 74 -5.07 -11.02 -20.18
C VAL A 74 -3.73 -10.30 -20.07
N ILE A 75 -3.40 -9.76 -18.89
CA ILE A 75 -2.11 -9.12 -18.61
C ILE A 75 -0.98 -10.14 -18.75
N GLU A 76 -1.10 -11.29 -18.11
CA GLU A 76 -0.11 -12.38 -18.17
C GLU A 76 0.09 -12.87 -19.62
N ALA A 77 -0.98 -13.12 -20.38
CA ALA A 77 -0.91 -13.52 -21.78
C ALA A 77 -0.28 -12.44 -22.67
N GLY A 78 -0.38 -11.17 -22.29
CA GLY A 78 0.30 -10.03 -22.91
C GLY A 78 1.79 -9.94 -22.56
N GLY A 79 2.30 -10.79 -21.67
CA GLY A 79 3.66 -10.75 -21.15
C GLY A 79 3.86 -9.66 -20.10
N GLY A 80 2.77 -9.15 -19.53
CA GLY A 80 2.78 -8.25 -18.37
C GLY A 80 2.71 -9.04 -17.05
N ASP A 81 2.99 -8.35 -15.96
CA ASP A 81 2.77 -8.85 -14.62
C ASP A 81 1.45 -8.28 -14.10
N PRO A 82 0.48 -9.11 -13.71
CA PRO A 82 -0.77 -8.64 -13.13
C PRO A 82 -0.58 -7.83 -11.82
N SER A 83 0.53 -8.03 -11.13
CA SER A 83 0.88 -7.31 -9.89
C SER A 83 1.56 -5.95 -10.15
N SER A 84 1.94 -5.64 -11.40
CA SER A 84 2.72 -4.43 -11.70
C SER A 84 2.05 -3.12 -11.22
N GLY A 85 0.72 -3.05 -11.28
CA GLY A 85 -0.03 -1.90 -10.75
C GLY A 85 0.03 -1.79 -9.23
N LEU A 86 0.08 -2.92 -8.53
CA LEU A 86 0.25 -2.99 -7.08
C LEU A 86 1.68 -2.65 -6.68
N ASP A 87 2.69 -3.12 -7.44
CA ASP A 87 4.09 -2.79 -7.20
C ASP A 87 4.35 -1.29 -7.32
N ASP A 88 3.81 -0.64 -8.36
CA ASP A 88 3.87 0.83 -8.52
C ASP A 88 3.19 1.56 -7.36
N ALA A 89 2.05 1.05 -6.87
CA ALA A 89 1.35 1.62 -5.73
C ALA A 89 2.12 1.43 -4.41
N ILE A 90 2.77 0.27 -4.22
CA ILE A 90 3.64 -0.01 -3.07
C ILE A 90 4.83 0.97 -3.06
N GLU A 91 5.48 1.17 -4.22
CA GLU A 91 6.61 2.08 -4.35
C GLU A 91 6.18 3.54 -4.06
N ALA A 92 5.04 3.96 -4.62
CA ALA A 92 4.49 5.29 -4.35
C ALA A 92 4.16 5.50 -2.86
N ALA A 93 3.53 4.52 -2.20
CA ALA A 93 3.23 4.59 -0.79
C ALA A 93 4.50 4.58 0.10
N ALA A 94 5.53 3.84 -0.30
CA ALA A 94 6.81 3.85 0.39
C ALA A 94 7.50 5.22 0.28
N LEU A 95 7.44 5.86 -0.88
CA LEU A 95 7.96 7.21 -1.09
C LEU A 95 7.21 8.24 -0.23
N MET A 96 5.87 8.20 -0.19
CA MET A 96 5.06 9.06 0.70
C MET A 96 5.50 8.93 2.15
N LEU A 97 5.77 7.70 2.60
CA LEU A 97 6.25 7.45 3.96
C LEU A 97 7.64 8.04 4.21
N GLU A 98 8.55 8.01 3.23
CA GLU A 98 9.88 8.62 3.32
C GLU A 98 9.82 10.15 3.33
N GLU A 99 8.86 10.74 2.61
CA GLU A 99 8.60 12.18 2.59
C GLU A 99 7.92 12.70 3.87
N GLY A 100 7.42 11.79 4.71
CA GLY A 100 6.78 12.08 5.99
C GLY A 100 5.25 12.10 5.93
N ASP A 101 4.66 11.82 4.78
CA ASP A 101 3.20 11.77 4.57
C ASP A 101 2.63 10.41 5.01
N ALA A 102 2.91 10.04 6.27
CA ALA A 102 2.58 8.74 6.83
C ALA A 102 1.08 8.39 6.79
N SER A 103 0.21 9.39 6.88
CA SER A 103 -1.24 9.21 6.79
C SER A 103 -1.69 8.77 5.39
N ASP A 104 -1.16 9.41 4.35
CA ASP A 104 -1.50 9.11 2.97
C ASP A 104 -0.88 7.77 2.54
N ALA A 105 0.35 7.49 3.00
CA ALA A 105 0.97 6.19 2.85
C ALA A 105 0.13 5.07 3.48
N ALA A 106 -0.38 5.27 4.70
CA ALA A 106 -1.24 4.30 5.38
C ALA A 106 -2.52 4.01 4.59
N GLN A 107 -3.18 5.05 4.06
CA GLN A 107 -4.38 4.88 3.23
C GLN A 107 -4.07 4.10 1.95
N THR A 108 -2.94 4.39 1.30
CA THR A 108 -2.54 3.70 0.07
C THR A 108 -2.21 2.23 0.35
N PHE A 109 -1.45 1.91 1.41
CA PHE A 109 -1.18 0.53 1.80
C PHE A 109 -2.47 -0.22 2.19
N ALA A 110 -3.41 0.42 2.88
CA ALA A 110 -4.70 -0.19 3.20
C ALA A 110 -5.52 -0.50 1.93
N ALA A 111 -5.55 0.40 0.94
CA ALA A 111 -6.20 0.16 -0.34
C ALA A 111 -5.55 -1.01 -1.11
N ILE A 112 -4.22 -1.16 -1.05
CA ILE A 112 -3.53 -2.32 -1.63
C ILE A 112 -3.99 -3.63 -0.97
N LEU A 113 -4.19 -3.64 0.36
CA LEU A 113 -4.68 -4.82 1.09
C LEU A 113 -6.14 -5.16 0.81
N GLU A 114 -6.96 -4.20 0.38
CA GLU A 114 -8.32 -4.46 -0.13
C GLU A 114 -8.29 -5.19 -1.49
N GLU A 115 -7.24 -4.96 -2.29
CA GLU A 115 -7.03 -5.59 -3.59
C GLU A 115 -6.34 -6.94 -3.48
N ASP A 116 -5.28 -7.03 -2.65
CA ASP A 116 -4.47 -8.22 -2.40
C ASP A 116 -4.18 -8.37 -0.90
N ASP A 117 -4.96 -9.22 -0.24
CA ASP A 117 -4.84 -9.55 1.19
C ASP A 117 -3.62 -10.42 1.53
N GLN A 118 -2.83 -10.84 0.52
CA GLN A 118 -1.58 -11.59 0.69
C GLN A 118 -0.33 -10.70 0.50
N CYS A 119 -0.50 -9.41 0.26
CA CYS A 119 0.60 -8.48 0.00
C CYS A 119 1.41 -8.19 1.27
N VAL A 120 2.51 -8.91 1.47
CA VAL A 120 3.44 -8.75 2.60
C VAL A 120 3.96 -7.32 2.72
N ALA A 121 4.35 -6.71 1.58
CA ALA A 121 4.90 -5.36 1.55
C ALA A 121 3.88 -4.31 2.03
N ALA A 122 2.60 -4.49 1.71
CA ALA A 122 1.54 -3.59 2.14
C ALA A 122 1.28 -3.69 3.65
N TYR A 123 1.27 -4.89 4.24
CA TYR A 123 1.18 -5.05 5.70
C TYR A 123 2.35 -4.39 6.42
N ALA A 124 3.57 -4.66 5.98
CA ALA A 124 4.76 -4.05 6.57
C ALA A 124 4.79 -2.52 6.40
N GLY A 125 4.38 -2.02 5.23
CA GLY A 125 4.26 -0.60 4.93
C GLY A 125 3.21 0.09 5.80
N LEU A 126 2.02 -0.49 5.93
CA LEU A 126 0.93 0.03 6.77
C LEU A 126 1.34 0.09 8.25
N ALA A 127 1.98 -0.96 8.76
CA ALA A 127 2.49 -0.97 10.13
C ALA A 127 3.56 0.11 10.36
N ARG A 128 4.47 0.31 9.40
CA ARG A 128 5.48 1.38 9.46
C ARG A 128 4.86 2.77 9.39
N SER A 129 3.81 2.96 8.61
CA SER A 129 3.06 4.21 8.55
C SER A 129 2.42 4.56 9.89
N HIS A 130 1.77 3.59 10.55
CA HIS A 130 1.24 3.77 11.91
C HIS A 130 2.34 4.08 12.93
N LEU A 131 3.50 3.42 12.84
CA LEU A 131 4.65 3.75 13.70
C LEU A 131 5.16 5.17 13.48
N ALA A 132 5.21 5.65 12.24
CA ALA A 132 5.62 7.02 11.94
C ALA A 132 4.63 8.07 12.48
N MET A 133 3.35 7.71 12.60
CA MET A 133 2.32 8.53 13.27
C MET A 133 2.36 8.43 14.82
N GLY A 134 3.22 7.57 15.38
CA GLY A 134 3.27 7.31 16.83
C GLY A 134 2.19 6.37 17.34
N GLU A 135 1.56 5.62 16.46
CA GLU A 135 0.43 4.71 16.73
C GLU A 135 0.89 3.25 16.84
N ALA A 136 1.79 2.96 17.78
CA ALA A 136 2.42 1.64 17.93
C ALA A 136 1.40 0.50 18.15
N ASP A 137 0.28 0.77 18.82
CA ASP A 137 -0.76 -0.22 19.07
C ASP A 137 -1.53 -0.56 17.78
N GLN A 138 -1.76 0.41 16.90
CA GLN A 138 -2.37 0.21 15.59
C GLN A 138 -1.43 -0.59 14.68
N ALA A 139 -0.14 -0.23 14.66
CA ALA A 139 0.87 -0.96 13.91
C ALA A 139 0.91 -2.45 14.31
N GLU A 140 0.85 -2.76 15.61
CA GLU A 140 0.79 -4.14 16.09
C GLU A 140 -0.52 -4.84 15.71
N ALA A 141 -1.64 -4.15 15.78
CA ALA A 141 -2.95 -4.70 15.38
C ALA A 141 -2.96 -5.10 13.88
N VAL A 142 -2.37 -4.28 13.01
CA VAL A 142 -2.21 -4.58 11.58
C VAL A 142 -1.42 -5.89 11.39
N LEU A 143 -0.27 -6.02 12.05
CA LEU A 143 0.58 -7.22 11.90
C LEU A 143 -0.04 -8.48 12.53
N ASN A 144 -0.84 -8.34 13.58
CA ASN A 144 -1.60 -9.45 14.15
C ASN A 144 -2.78 -9.90 13.24
N GLY A 145 -3.20 -9.06 12.30
CA GLY A 145 -4.20 -9.39 11.29
C GLY A 145 -3.65 -10.07 10.04
N VAL A 146 -2.34 -10.26 9.94
CA VAL A 146 -1.69 -10.89 8.79
C VAL A 146 -2.14 -12.35 8.64
N PRO A 147 -2.51 -12.81 7.42
CA PRO A 147 -2.84 -14.21 7.15
C PRO A 147 -1.71 -15.17 7.56
N ALA A 148 -2.09 -16.35 8.03
CA ALA A 148 -1.14 -17.34 8.58
C ALA A 148 -0.07 -17.77 7.56
N ASP A 149 -0.44 -17.79 6.28
CA ASP A 149 0.44 -18.24 5.19
C ASP A 149 1.64 -17.31 4.95
N ILE A 150 1.51 -16.02 5.27
CA ILE A 150 2.54 -15.00 5.10
C ILE A 150 3.07 -14.43 6.42
N SER A 151 2.53 -14.87 7.56
CA SER A 151 2.89 -14.34 8.88
C SER A 151 4.33 -14.58 9.30
N SER A 152 5.00 -15.58 8.70
CA SER A 152 6.42 -15.90 8.94
C SER A 152 7.37 -15.27 7.92
N ASP A 153 6.90 -14.33 7.11
CA ASP A 153 7.75 -13.60 6.18
C ASP A 153 8.71 -12.67 6.92
N ALA A 154 9.94 -12.57 6.42
CA ALA A 154 11.00 -11.78 7.03
C ALA A 154 10.64 -10.28 7.15
N MET A 155 9.83 -9.73 6.24
CA MET A 155 9.37 -8.34 6.31
C MET A 155 8.38 -8.13 7.45
N ILE A 156 7.50 -9.09 7.71
CA ILE A 156 6.55 -9.06 8.82
C ILE A 156 7.31 -9.17 10.15
N GLU A 157 8.26 -10.10 10.27
CA GLU A 157 9.10 -10.24 11.46
C GLU A 157 9.92 -8.96 11.72
N ALA A 158 10.48 -8.34 10.68
CA ALA A 158 11.19 -7.08 10.78
C ALA A 158 10.29 -5.93 11.24
N ALA A 159 9.04 -5.88 10.77
CA ALA A 159 8.08 -4.87 11.20
C ALA A 159 7.71 -5.03 12.68
N PHE A 160 7.49 -6.26 13.18
CA PHE A 160 7.31 -6.51 14.61
C PHE A 160 8.52 -6.07 15.44
N ALA A 161 9.74 -6.33 14.96
CA ALA A 161 10.96 -5.89 15.65
C ALA A 161 11.05 -4.35 15.72
N GLN A 162 10.64 -3.64 14.69
CA GLN A 162 10.58 -2.17 14.68
C GLN A 162 9.58 -1.64 15.71
N ILE A 163 8.39 -2.25 15.84
CA ILE A 163 7.40 -1.89 16.87
C ILE A 163 7.98 -2.10 18.26
N ALA A 164 8.61 -3.24 18.51
CA ALA A 164 9.22 -3.53 19.81
C ALA A 164 10.31 -2.51 20.17
N LEU A 165 11.13 -2.12 19.17
CA LEU A 165 12.19 -1.12 19.37
C LEU A 165 11.60 0.27 19.64
N ALA A 166 10.55 0.68 18.94
CA ALA A 166 9.86 1.94 19.16
C ALA A 166 9.29 2.03 20.59
N ARG A 167 8.62 0.98 21.06
CA ARG A 167 8.11 0.91 22.44
C ARG A 167 9.21 0.95 23.50
N GLN A 168 10.35 0.32 23.25
CA GLN A 168 11.50 0.41 24.16
C GLN A 168 12.06 1.84 24.22
N ALA A 169 12.13 2.53 23.08
CA ALA A 169 12.58 3.92 23.03
C ALA A 169 11.63 4.86 23.79
N GLU A 170 10.32 4.67 23.66
CA GLU A 170 9.31 5.42 24.43
C GLU A 170 9.46 5.20 25.95
N GLN A 171 9.68 3.97 26.38
CA GLN A 171 9.88 3.63 27.80
C GLN A 171 11.22 4.13 28.34
N ALA A 172 12.26 4.21 27.49
CA ALA A 172 13.59 4.71 27.87
C ALA A 172 13.69 6.24 27.88
N GLY A 173 12.76 6.95 27.24
CA GLY A 173 12.92 8.37 26.82
C GLY A 173 12.46 9.36 27.83
N PRO A 174 12.36 9.65 28.99
CA PRO A 174 12.90 10.87 29.63
C PRO A 174 13.80 10.69 30.87
N LYS A 175 14.14 9.47 31.29
CA LYS A 175 14.96 9.27 32.50
C LYS A 175 16.45 9.61 32.34
N ALA A 176 16.96 9.74 31.13
CA ALA A 176 18.39 9.99 30.87
C ALA A 176 18.79 11.48 30.84
N ARG A 177 17.86 12.44 30.92
CA ARG A 177 18.16 13.89 30.95
C ARG A 177 18.09 14.53 32.34
N GLY A 178 17.77 13.78 33.35
CA GLY A 178 17.62 14.27 34.74
C GLY A 178 18.82 14.08 35.67
N GLY A 179 20.00 13.68 35.17
CA GLY A 179 21.13 13.28 35.99
C GLY A 179 22.43 14.10 35.94
N ALA A 180 22.43 15.30 35.29
CA ALA A 180 23.67 16.08 35.15
C ALA A 180 23.54 17.58 35.46
N GLU A 181 22.58 18.01 36.27
CA GLU A 181 22.55 19.39 36.81
C GLU A 181 22.34 19.42 38.28
N GLY A 182 23.38 19.01 39.02
CA GLY A 182 23.36 19.02 40.49
C GLY A 182 24.74 18.97 41.08
N GLY A 183 25.71 19.77 40.61
CA GLY A 183 27.04 19.68 41.17
C GLY A 183 27.99 20.83 40.86
N GLN A 184 27.53 22.07 40.89
CA GLN A 184 28.46 23.23 40.84
C GLN A 184 27.82 24.51 41.39
N LYS A 185 27.41 24.49 42.65
CA LYS A 185 27.09 25.69 43.41
C LYS A 185 27.67 25.57 44.82
N GLY A 186 28.91 25.92 44.96
CA GLY A 186 29.51 25.92 46.32
C GLY A 186 31.01 26.07 46.36
N MET A 187 31.60 26.99 45.61
CA MET A 187 33.02 27.37 45.88
C MET A 187 33.41 28.69 45.23
N GLN A 188 32.70 29.77 45.54
CA GLN A 188 33.15 31.14 45.23
C GLN A 188 32.54 32.12 46.23
N ASP A 189 32.92 31.97 47.53
CA ASP A 189 32.67 33.08 48.48
C ASP A 189 33.62 33.02 49.69
N GLN A 190 34.92 32.96 49.45
CA GLN A 190 35.94 33.18 50.50
C GLN A 190 37.18 33.84 49.94
N ARG A 191 37.07 34.99 49.25
CA ARG A 191 38.21 35.86 48.95
C ARG A 191 37.81 37.31 48.76
N LEU A 192 37.20 37.93 49.75
CA LEU A 192 37.03 39.41 49.72
C LEU A 192 36.79 39.98 51.13
N VAL A 193 37.62 39.59 52.11
CA VAL A 193 37.77 40.37 53.35
C VAL A 193 39.23 40.37 53.74
N ARG A 194 40.01 41.24 53.15
CA ARG A 194 41.27 41.81 53.71
C ARG A 194 41.82 42.84 52.76
N ARG A 195 41.34 44.07 52.89
CA ARG A 195 42.11 45.29 52.59
C ARG A 195 41.20 46.49 52.87
N ASN A 196 41.26 46.96 54.10
CA ASN A 196 41.22 48.37 54.42
C ASN A 196 41.47 48.52 55.91
N ALA A 197 42.73 48.83 56.33
CA ALA A 197 43.04 49.49 57.55
C ALA A 197 43.76 50.79 57.18
N PRO A 198 43.27 51.97 57.58
CA PRO A 198 43.94 53.24 57.42
C PRO A 198 45.05 53.43 58.50
N ALA A 199 46.09 54.04 58.12
CA ALA A 199 47.09 54.67 59.00
C ALA A 199 46.56 55.91 59.62
#